data_32631ecb3b1823ee54845343b4c6af05
#
_entry.id   32631ecb3b1823ee54845343b4c6af05
#
_cell.length_a   1.000
_cell.length_b   1.000
_cell.length_c   1.000
_cell.angle_alpha   90.00
_cell.angle_beta   90.00
_cell.angle_gamma   90.00
#
_symmetry.space_group_name_H-M   'P 1'
#
loop_
_entity.id
_entity.type
_entity.pdbx_description
1 polymer ?
#
loop_
_entity_poly.entity_id
_entity_poly.type
_entity_poly.pdbx_seq_one_letter_code
_entity_poly.pdbx_strand_id
1 'polypeptide(L)'
;MIKGAGSDLPRVPSVPELIRARAAGTNDDYTLGLTVEGGGMRGVVSGAMLIALRDLGLEHVFDRFYGTSSGSMNLAYFAAGHGWDALSVYYDYLVSGFVRRRQLPHRPRLDMGYVFDEVMRNRIPLDSKKVASAPFDIRIVLSDVEDMRPVIVPVRSVPDRLLDYLMAGAWLPILAGPPPVLDGRRYLDGGLLWPDPLYAALDEKCTHVLMLNTAPEGARDNTSPFMAKALHRVLNRWRTGLGDAYIGGRGPWAADRKELGNAENVELRGTQVFRLCPPAGSHRVERLTVIRGELLDGARAGYATIMNEFGQRETRAYFAVVLGN
;
A
#
# COMPACT_ATOMS: atom_id res chain seq x y z
N MET A 1 -23.93 -19.11 -48.76
CA MET A 1 -23.14 -19.31 -47.54
C MET A 1 -22.49 -17.97 -47.18
N ILE A 2 -23.09 -17.24 -46.28
CA ILE A 2 -22.55 -15.96 -45.75
C ILE A 2 -21.68 -16.35 -44.55
N LYS A 3 -20.35 -16.24 -44.72
CA LYS A 3 -19.43 -16.36 -43.58
C LYS A 3 -19.71 -15.19 -42.64
N GLY A 4 -20.11 -15.51 -41.41
CA GLY A 4 -20.30 -14.51 -40.34
C GLY A 4 -18.97 -13.80 -40.08
N ALA A 5 -18.99 -12.49 -40.20
CA ALA A 5 -17.94 -11.64 -39.66
C ALA A 5 -17.98 -11.80 -38.15
N GLY A 6 -17.01 -12.53 -37.59
CA GLY A 6 -16.76 -12.54 -36.17
C GLY A 6 -16.48 -11.09 -35.76
N SER A 7 -17.18 -10.61 -34.75
CA SER A 7 -16.94 -9.32 -34.12
C SER A 7 -15.56 -9.38 -33.44
N ASP A 8 -14.49 -9.03 -34.15
CA ASP A 8 -13.19 -8.72 -33.55
C ASP A 8 -13.30 -7.38 -32.78
N LEU A 9 -13.99 -7.40 -31.65
CA LEU A 9 -13.79 -6.35 -30.67
C LEU A 9 -12.34 -6.48 -30.16
N PRO A 10 -11.56 -5.39 -30.14
CA PRO A 10 -10.20 -5.45 -29.66
C PRO A 10 -10.19 -6.01 -28.23
N ARG A 11 -9.42 -7.07 -28.02
CA ARG A 11 -9.26 -7.70 -26.71
C ARG A 11 -8.69 -6.66 -25.73
N VAL A 12 -9.34 -6.49 -24.56
CA VAL A 12 -8.81 -5.68 -23.46
C VAL A 12 -7.47 -6.31 -23.01
N PRO A 13 -6.36 -5.55 -22.98
CA PRO A 13 -5.09 -6.10 -22.55
C PRO A 13 -5.11 -6.46 -21.05
N SER A 14 -4.30 -7.42 -20.66
CA SER A 14 -4.02 -7.66 -19.26
C SER A 14 -3.15 -6.52 -18.67
N VAL A 15 -3.13 -6.38 -17.34
CA VAL A 15 -2.31 -5.35 -16.68
C VAL A 15 -0.82 -5.46 -17.04
N PRO A 16 -0.19 -6.65 -17.05
CA PRO A 16 1.21 -6.77 -17.46
C PRO A 16 1.43 -6.44 -18.95
N GLU A 17 0.47 -6.78 -19.84
CA GLU A 17 0.55 -6.40 -21.26
C GLU A 17 0.52 -4.88 -21.42
N LEU A 18 -0.39 -4.21 -20.72
CA LEU A 18 -0.51 -2.74 -20.76
C LEU A 18 0.76 -2.06 -20.20
N ILE A 19 1.31 -2.55 -19.08
CA ILE A 19 2.56 -2.03 -18.51
C ILE A 19 3.70 -2.14 -19.52
N ARG A 20 3.87 -3.31 -20.16
CA ARG A 20 4.94 -3.53 -21.17
C ARG A 20 4.74 -2.66 -22.42
N ALA A 21 3.50 -2.48 -22.87
CA ALA A 21 3.18 -1.63 -24.03
C ALA A 21 3.51 -0.15 -23.73
N ARG A 22 3.13 0.36 -22.56
CA ARG A 22 3.45 1.74 -22.14
C ARG A 22 4.96 1.94 -21.94
N ALA A 23 5.66 0.96 -21.36
CA ALA A 23 7.12 1.00 -21.24
C ALA A 23 7.81 1.02 -22.61
N ALA A 24 7.20 0.45 -23.64
CA ALA A 24 7.67 0.53 -25.03
C ALA A 24 7.19 1.80 -25.77
N GLY A 25 6.53 2.73 -25.09
CA GLY A 25 6.08 4.02 -25.65
C GLY A 25 4.72 3.98 -26.36
N THR A 26 3.91 2.94 -26.15
CA THR A 26 2.55 2.88 -26.70
C THR A 26 1.62 3.81 -25.94
N ASN A 27 0.83 4.61 -26.66
CA ASN A 27 -0.24 5.41 -26.10
C ASN A 27 -1.57 4.64 -26.13
N ASP A 28 -2.40 4.82 -25.14
CA ASP A 28 -3.72 4.20 -24.99
C ASP A 28 -4.67 5.13 -24.23
N ASP A 29 -5.96 4.73 -24.15
CA ASP A 29 -7.02 5.47 -23.44
C ASP A 29 -7.37 4.83 -22.07
N TYR A 30 -6.57 3.88 -21.60
CA TYR A 30 -6.78 3.21 -20.32
C TYR A 30 -6.30 4.09 -19.15
N THR A 31 -6.88 3.88 -17.99
CA THR A 31 -6.40 4.45 -16.73
C THR A 31 -5.77 3.33 -15.90
N LEU A 32 -4.44 3.35 -15.80
CA LEU A 32 -3.66 2.36 -15.05
C LEU A 32 -3.33 2.88 -13.65
N GLY A 33 -3.91 2.24 -12.63
CA GLY A 33 -3.62 2.50 -11.23
C GLY A 33 -2.54 1.57 -10.66
N LEU A 34 -1.77 2.08 -9.71
CA LEU A 34 -0.91 1.30 -8.83
C LEU A 34 -1.42 1.39 -7.40
N THR A 35 -1.73 0.27 -6.76
CA THR A 35 -2.13 0.26 -5.35
C THR A 35 -1.06 -0.33 -4.47
N VAL A 36 -0.79 0.30 -3.34
CA VAL A 36 0.30 -0.06 -2.42
C VAL A 36 -0.26 -0.32 -1.03
N GLU A 37 -0.31 -1.61 -0.67
CA GLU A 37 -0.75 -2.05 0.66
C GLU A 37 0.23 -1.57 1.73
N GLY A 38 -0.30 -1.11 2.86
CA GLY A 38 0.44 -0.87 4.08
C GLY A 38 0.63 -2.13 4.92
N GLY A 39 0.87 -1.94 6.19
CA GLY A 39 0.98 -3.04 7.15
C GLY A 39 1.97 -2.78 8.28
N GLY A 40 2.17 -1.53 8.66
CA GLY A 40 3.18 -1.15 9.66
C GLY A 40 4.57 -1.53 9.17
N MET A 41 5.34 -2.28 9.96
CA MET A 41 6.70 -2.71 9.60
C MET A 41 6.74 -3.60 8.35
N ARG A 42 5.65 -4.35 8.05
CA ARG A 42 5.55 -5.14 6.82
C ARG A 42 5.53 -4.29 5.54
N GLY A 43 5.29 -2.99 5.65
CA GLY A 43 5.42 -2.06 4.53
C GLY A 43 6.80 -2.04 3.86
N VAL A 44 7.84 -2.57 4.51
CA VAL A 44 9.17 -2.76 3.89
C VAL A 44 9.09 -3.57 2.60
N VAL A 45 8.14 -4.51 2.50
CA VAL A 45 7.91 -5.34 1.31
C VAL A 45 7.42 -4.49 0.15
N SER A 46 6.34 -3.71 0.34
CA SER A 46 5.81 -2.84 -0.73
C SER A 46 6.74 -1.68 -1.07
N GLY A 47 7.52 -1.18 -0.10
CA GLY A 47 8.57 -0.20 -0.37
C GLY A 47 9.66 -0.74 -1.30
N ALA A 48 10.10 -1.98 -1.07
CA ALA A 48 11.07 -2.64 -1.95
C ALA A 48 10.50 -2.96 -3.34
N MET A 49 9.21 -3.30 -3.45
CA MET A 49 8.52 -3.45 -4.73
C MET A 49 8.52 -2.14 -5.53
N LEU A 50 8.28 -1.00 -4.90
CA LEU A 50 8.34 0.31 -5.55
C LEU A 50 9.75 0.63 -6.07
N ILE A 51 10.79 0.30 -5.28
CA ILE A 51 12.18 0.49 -5.72
C ILE A 51 12.47 -0.37 -6.96
N ALA A 52 12.03 -1.63 -6.97
CA ALA A 52 12.20 -2.51 -8.12
C ALA A 52 11.48 -1.99 -9.37
N LEU A 53 10.26 -1.43 -9.25
CA LEU A 53 9.56 -0.76 -10.36
C LEU A 53 10.38 0.41 -10.92
N ARG A 54 10.99 1.20 -10.06
CA ARG A 54 11.87 2.31 -10.47
C ARG A 54 13.13 1.81 -11.15
N ASP A 55 13.80 0.81 -10.59
CA ASP A 55 15.03 0.25 -11.18
C ASP A 55 14.79 -0.36 -12.57
N LEU A 56 13.54 -0.76 -12.84
CA LEU A 56 13.07 -1.19 -14.17
C LEU A 56 12.59 -0.03 -15.06
N GLY A 57 12.57 1.21 -14.55
CA GLY A 57 12.06 2.37 -15.28
C GLY A 57 10.54 2.33 -15.52
N LEU A 58 9.78 1.66 -14.64
CA LEU A 58 8.34 1.47 -14.81
C LEU A 58 7.48 2.48 -14.03
N GLU A 59 8.07 3.42 -13.29
CA GLU A 59 7.32 4.39 -12.49
C GLU A 59 6.42 5.32 -13.32
N HIS A 60 6.78 5.57 -14.57
CA HIS A 60 6.09 6.51 -15.44
C HIS A 60 4.92 5.90 -16.23
N VAL A 61 4.72 4.57 -16.17
CA VAL A 61 3.63 3.91 -16.90
C VAL A 61 2.27 4.03 -16.20
N PHE A 62 2.25 4.42 -14.93
CA PHE A 62 1.04 4.52 -14.13
C PHE A 62 0.47 5.94 -14.11
N ASP A 63 -0.86 6.05 -14.22
CA ASP A 63 -1.56 7.34 -14.17
C ASP A 63 -1.82 7.77 -12.72
N ARG A 64 -2.15 6.83 -11.83
CA ARG A 64 -2.55 7.09 -10.45
C ARG A 64 -1.95 6.08 -9.47
N PHE A 65 -1.58 6.56 -8.30
CA PHE A 65 -0.97 5.78 -7.23
C PHE A 65 -1.82 5.89 -5.97
N TYR A 66 -2.20 4.78 -5.38
CA TYR A 66 -3.05 4.73 -4.19
C TYR A 66 -2.32 4.02 -3.06
N GLY A 67 -2.24 4.65 -1.90
CA GLY A 67 -1.62 4.05 -0.73
C GLY A 67 -2.49 4.10 0.52
N THR A 68 -2.31 3.13 1.39
CA THR A 68 -2.84 3.12 2.75
C THR A 68 -1.73 2.95 3.76
N SER A 69 -1.84 3.59 4.93
CA SER A 69 -0.91 3.36 6.04
C SER A 69 0.56 3.55 5.61
N SER A 70 1.45 2.60 5.97
CA SER A 70 2.85 2.60 5.51
C SER A 70 3.01 2.59 3.99
N GLY A 71 2.03 2.08 3.22
CA GLY A 71 2.03 2.16 1.76
C GLY A 71 1.97 3.60 1.24
N SER A 72 1.21 4.48 1.90
CA SER A 72 1.18 5.92 1.57
C SER A 72 2.54 6.60 1.84
N MET A 73 3.20 6.24 2.95
CA MET A 73 4.55 6.75 3.26
C MET A 73 5.58 6.28 2.24
N ASN A 74 5.52 5.01 1.84
CA ASN A 74 6.38 4.47 0.79
C ASN A 74 6.20 5.21 -0.53
N LEU A 75 4.95 5.47 -0.94
CA LEU A 75 4.66 6.27 -2.14
C LEU A 75 5.17 7.70 -2.04
N ALA A 76 5.05 8.33 -0.86
CA ALA A 76 5.54 9.69 -0.66
C ALA A 76 7.08 9.76 -0.81
N TYR A 77 7.81 8.84 -0.20
CA TYR A 77 9.26 8.75 -0.39
C TYR A 77 9.63 8.40 -1.83
N PHE A 78 8.91 7.47 -2.44
CA PHE A 78 9.10 7.13 -3.85
C PHE A 78 8.93 8.35 -4.75
N ALA A 79 7.89 9.16 -4.57
CA ALA A 79 7.65 10.38 -5.34
C ALA A 79 8.70 11.46 -5.09
N ALA A 80 9.23 11.55 -3.86
CA ALA A 80 10.33 12.47 -3.53
C ALA A 80 11.69 12.05 -4.14
N GLY A 81 11.75 10.90 -4.82
CA GLY A 81 12.95 10.39 -5.46
C GLY A 81 13.85 9.54 -4.56
N HIS A 82 13.38 9.19 -3.35
CA HIS A 82 14.12 8.30 -2.46
C HIS A 82 14.01 6.84 -2.91
N GLY A 83 15.01 6.03 -2.55
CA GLY A 83 15.09 4.61 -2.84
C GLY A 83 15.43 3.80 -1.58
N TRP A 84 16.57 3.11 -1.61
CA TRP A 84 17.04 2.26 -0.50
C TRP A 84 17.32 3.04 0.78
N ASP A 85 17.69 4.32 0.68
CA ASP A 85 17.86 5.24 1.80
C ASP A 85 16.56 5.41 2.60
N ALA A 86 15.42 5.63 1.93
CA ALA A 86 14.14 5.71 2.60
C ALA A 86 13.65 4.33 3.10
N LEU A 87 13.96 3.24 2.36
CA LEU A 87 13.61 1.91 2.81
C LEU A 87 14.38 1.53 4.10
N SER A 88 15.58 2.06 4.28
CA SER A 88 16.37 1.85 5.50
C SER A 88 15.67 2.32 6.77
N VAL A 89 14.70 3.23 6.65
CA VAL A 89 13.85 3.67 7.75
C VAL A 89 13.29 2.48 8.53
N TYR A 90 12.85 1.44 7.86
CA TYR A 90 12.26 0.26 8.50
C TYR A 90 13.25 -0.50 9.38
N TYR A 91 14.45 -0.80 8.89
CA TYR A 91 15.40 -1.69 9.53
C TYR A 91 16.55 -0.99 10.28
N ASP A 92 16.69 0.34 10.13
CA ASP A 92 17.71 1.11 10.85
C ASP A 92 17.09 2.02 11.92
N TYR A 93 15.90 2.58 11.70
CA TYR A 93 15.26 3.53 12.64
C TYR A 93 14.05 2.93 13.34
N LEU A 94 13.05 2.44 12.62
CA LEU A 94 11.78 2.03 13.22
C LEU A 94 11.92 0.82 14.16
N VAL A 95 12.91 -0.02 13.96
CA VAL A 95 13.23 -1.16 14.87
C VAL A 95 13.53 -0.72 16.31
N SER A 96 13.99 0.50 16.50
CA SER A 96 14.41 1.02 17.81
C SER A 96 13.38 1.94 18.47
N GLY A 97 12.55 2.66 17.70
CA GLY A 97 11.72 3.75 18.23
C GLY A 97 10.23 3.66 17.96
N PHE A 98 9.79 2.96 16.91
CA PHE A 98 8.39 2.92 16.52
C PHE A 98 7.51 2.08 17.45
N VAL A 99 7.94 0.85 17.79
CA VAL A 99 7.18 -0.07 18.64
C VAL A 99 7.75 -0.06 20.04
N ARG A 100 7.01 0.47 21.00
CA ARG A 100 7.43 0.49 22.41
C ARG A 100 7.41 -0.93 22.96
N ARG A 101 8.57 -1.41 23.44
CA ARG A 101 8.73 -2.77 24.00
C ARG A 101 7.94 -2.97 25.31
N ARG A 102 7.78 -1.93 26.12
CA ARG A 102 6.97 -1.96 27.35
C ARG A 102 5.70 -1.15 27.14
N GLN A 103 4.57 -1.80 27.28
CA GLN A 103 3.28 -1.13 27.32
C GLN A 103 3.13 -0.45 28.69
N LEU A 104 3.40 0.84 28.75
CA LEU A 104 3.18 1.62 29.96
C LEU A 104 1.70 2.03 30.01
N PRO A 105 1.08 2.04 31.22
CA PRO A 105 -0.24 2.63 31.39
C PRO A 105 -0.25 4.05 30.81
N HIS A 106 -1.29 4.39 30.05
CA HIS A 106 -1.50 5.70 29.41
C HIS A 106 -0.56 6.09 28.25
N ARG A 107 0.34 5.21 27.79
CA ARG A 107 1.14 5.47 26.58
C ARG A 107 0.75 4.54 25.44
N PRO A 108 0.52 5.07 24.23
CA PRO A 108 0.29 4.24 23.03
C PRO A 108 1.44 3.27 22.78
N ARG A 109 1.15 2.11 22.20
CA ARG A 109 2.17 1.11 21.84
C ARG A 109 3.02 1.57 20.66
N LEU A 110 2.45 2.35 19.74
CA LEU A 110 3.15 2.94 18.60
C LEU A 110 3.52 4.39 18.92
N ASP A 111 4.76 4.73 18.62
CA ASP A 111 5.27 6.09 18.71
C ASP A 111 5.19 6.80 17.38
N MET A 112 4.02 7.40 17.10
CA MET A 112 3.80 8.12 15.85
C MET A 112 4.65 9.39 15.77
N GLY A 113 4.89 10.07 16.90
CA GLY A 113 5.81 11.21 16.98
C GLY A 113 7.22 10.83 16.55
N TYR A 114 7.72 9.68 17.00
CA TYR A 114 9.03 9.19 16.55
C TYR A 114 9.08 9.01 15.03
N VAL A 115 8.05 8.42 14.44
CA VAL A 115 8.01 8.21 12.98
C VAL A 115 7.99 9.53 12.22
N PHE A 116 7.08 10.43 12.58
CA PHE A 116 6.82 11.65 11.79
C PHE A 116 7.75 12.81 12.15
N ASP A 117 8.00 13.04 13.44
CA ASP A 117 8.80 14.19 13.86
C ASP A 117 10.30 13.87 13.85
N GLU A 118 10.71 12.69 14.34
CA GLU A 118 12.12 12.35 14.38
C GLU A 118 12.60 11.76 13.05
N VAL A 119 11.93 10.76 12.49
CA VAL A 119 12.42 10.09 11.29
C VAL A 119 12.10 10.88 10.03
N MET A 120 10.82 11.16 9.74
CA MET A 120 10.40 11.75 8.47
C MET A 120 10.70 13.25 8.35
N ARG A 121 10.87 13.98 9.46
CA ARG A 121 11.29 15.40 9.42
C ARG A 121 12.79 15.58 9.55
N ASN A 122 13.48 14.73 10.34
CA ASN A 122 14.87 15.01 10.73
C ASN A 122 15.89 13.98 10.21
N ARG A 123 15.60 12.67 10.23
CA ARG A 123 16.59 11.63 9.84
C ARG A 123 16.65 11.39 8.35
N ILE A 124 15.49 11.14 7.76
CA ILE A 124 15.31 10.97 6.31
C ILE A 124 14.21 11.95 5.89
N PRO A 125 14.53 13.24 5.74
CA PRO A 125 13.52 14.28 5.52
C PRO A 125 12.71 14.04 4.26
N LEU A 126 11.39 14.00 4.40
CA LEU A 126 10.46 13.92 3.28
C LEU A 126 10.20 15.31 2.73
N ASP A 127 10.63 15.57 1.50
CA ASP A 127 10.33 16.82 0.80
C ASP A 127 8.91 16.82 0.22
N SER A 128 7.98 17.39 0.97
CA SER A 128 6.55 17.47 0.59
C SER A 128 6.33 18.21 -0.75
N LYS A 129 7.19 19.17 -1.10
CA LYS A 129 7.08 19.90 -2.37
C LYS A 129 7.46 19.02 -3.54
N LYS A 130 8.52 18.21 -3.40
CA LYS A 130 8.88 17.21 -4.41
C LYS A 130 7.76 16.18 -4.59
N VAL A 131 7.16 15.71 -3.50
CA VAL A 131 6.03 14.78 -3.59
C VAL A 131 4.85 15.39 -4.35
N ALA A 132 4.47 16.63 -4.03
CA ALA A 132 3.37 17.32 -4.68
C ALA A 132 3.63 17.64 -6.17
N SER A 133 4.89 17.83 -6.55
CA SER A 133 5.32 18.13 -7.92
C SER A 133 5.71 16.89 -8.74
N ALA A 134 5.62 15.70 -8.17
CA ALA A 134 5.90 14.45 -8.88
C ALA A 134 5.08 14.34 -10.19
N PRO A 135 5.60 13.72 -11.25
CA PRO A 135 4.90 13.61 -12.52
C PRO A 135 3.65 12.72 -12.46
N PHE A 136 3.51 11.91 -11.43
CA PHE A 136 2.39 11.01 -11.21
C PHE A 136 1.51 11.46 -10.02
N ASP A 137 0.24 11.05 -10.05
CA ASP A 137 -0.79 11.51 -9.12
C ASP A 137 -0.95 10.50 -7.95
N ILE A 138 -0.52 10.94 -6.76
CA ILE A 138 -0.57 10.12 -5.53
C ILE A 138 -1.81 10.47 -4.72
N ARG A 139 -2.47 9.43 -4.23
CA ARG A 139 -3.66 9.47 -3.40
C ARG A 139 -3.45 8.71 -2.09
N ILE A 140 -3.68 9.39 -0.99
CA ILE A 140 -3.68 8.80 0.35
C ILE A 140 -5.10 8.38 0.67
N VAL A 141 -5.28 7.13 1.09
CA VAL A 141 -6.58 6.62 1.56
C VAL A 141 -6.64 6.74 3.08
N LEU A 142 -7.69 7.40 3.59
CA LEU A 142 -7.99 7.57 5.00
C LEU A 142 -9.37 7.03 5.32
N SER A 143 -9.64 6.82 6.61
CA SER A 143 -10.98 6.56 7.14
C SER A 143 -11.47 7.78 7.92
N ASP A 144 -12.51 8.43 7.43
CA ASP A 144 -13.16 9.55 8.11
C ASP A 144 -14.04 9.01 9.24
N VAL A 145 -13.79 9.49 10.45
CA VAL A 145 -14.53 9.07 11.65
C VAL A 145 -15.93 9.66 11.69
N GLU A 146 -16.09 10.91 11.23
CA GLU A 146 -17.37 11.63 11.32
C GLU A 146 -18.38 11.08 10.34
N ASP A 147 -17.98 10.88 9.10
CA ASP A 147 -18.86 10.38 8.04
C ASP A 147 -18.86 8.84 7.94
N MET A 148 -17.97 8.17 8.69
CA MET A 148 -17.82 6.71 8.71
C MET A 148 -17.59 6.13 7.31
N ARG A 149 -16.83 6.83 6.48
CA ARG A 149 -16.54 6.46 5.09
C ARG A 149 -15.04 6.62 4.78
N PRO A 150 -14.53 5.87 3.79
CA PRO A 150 -13.21 6.13 3.28
C PRO A 150 -13.15 7.48 2.55
N VAL A 151 -11.97 8.10 2.58
CA VAL A 151 -11.68 9.36 1.88
C VAL A 151 -10.37 9.20 1.11
N ILE A 152 -10.39 9.65 -0.13
CA ILE A 152 -9.22 9.72 -1.00
C ILE A 152 -8.71 11.16 -0.99
N VAL A 153 -7.46 11.36 -0.60
CA VAL A 153 -6.81 12.68 -0.55
C VAL A 153 -5.69 12.74 -1.57
N PRO A 154 -5.85 13.51 -2.67
CA PRO A 154 -4.76 13.76 -3.60
C PRO A 154 -3.64 14.53 -2.89
N VAL A 155 -2.41 14.05 -2.97
CA VAL A 155 -1.26 14.68 -2.30
C VAL A 155 -1.05 16.12 -2.75
N ARG A 156 -1.32 16.41 -4.02
CA ARG A 156 -1.20 17.76 -4.61
C ARG A 156 -2.15 18.79 -3.98
N SER A 157 -3.24 18.34 -3.36
CA SER A 157 -4.18 19.23 -2.67
C SER A 157 -3.74 19.64 -1.27
N VAL A 158 -2.74 18.96 -0.69
CA VAL A 158 -2.32 19.16 0.70
C VAL A 158 -0.79 19.26 0.88
N PRO A 159 -0.04 19.98 0.01
CA PRO A 159 1.42 19.97 0.01
C PRO A 159 2.02 20.40 1.35
N ASP A 160 1.47 21.43 1.98
CA ASP A 160 1.97 21.98 3.24
C ASP A 160 1.53 21.14 4.47
N ARG A 161 0.56 20.26 4.28
CA ARG A 161 -0.03 19.40 5.32
C ARG A 161 0.20 17.90 5.06
N LEU A 162 1.06 17.56 4.08
CA LEU A 162 1.27 16.18 3.65
C LEU A 162 1.60 15.23 4.81
N LEU A 163 2.54 15.62 5.68
CA LEU A 163 2.94 14.79 6.82
C LEU A 163 1.79 14.57 7.82
N ASP A 164 0.93 15.56 8.01
CA ASP A 164 -0.23 15.43 8.89
C ASP A 164 -1.23 14.41 8.34
N TYR A 165 -1.49 14.46 7.01
CA TYR A 165 -2.38 13.50 6.35
C TYR A 165 -1.79 12.09 6.29
N LEU A 166 -0.47 11.95 6.04
CA LEU A 166 0.23 10.66 6.11
C LEU A 166 0.14 10.07 7.52
N MET A 167 0.35 10.90 8.55
CA MET A 167 0.24 10.48 9.95
C MET A 167 -1.18 10.02 10.28
N ALA A 168 -2.19 10.80 9.91
CA ALA A 168 -3.59 10.45 10.14
C ALA A 168 -4.00 9.17 9.39
N GLY A 169 -3.55 9.00 8.13
CA GLY A 169 -3.77 7.81 7.31
C GLY A 169 -3.03 6.55 7.78
N ALA A 170 -2.13 6.68 8.76
CA ALA A 170 -1.45 5.56 9.41
C ALA A 170 -1.86 5.39 10.89
N TRP A 171 -2.89 6.10 11.36
CA TRP A 171 -3.28 6.12 12.77
C TRP A 171 -4.14 4.92 13.12
N LEU A 172 -3.54 3.96 13.84
CA LEU A 172 -4.21 2.73 14.23
C LEU A 172 -4.91 2.88 15.59
N PRO A 173 -6.23 2.63 15.68
CA PRO A 173 -6.94 2.58 16.95
C PRO A 173 -6.28 1.63 17.93
N ILE A 174 -6.38 1.95 19.24
CA ILE A 174 -5.79 1.17 20.34
C ILE A 174 -4.26 1.28 20.39
N LEU A 175 -3.58 1.16 19.25
CA LEU A 175 -2.12 1.13 19.19
C LEU A 175 -1.50 2.51 19.19
N ALA A 176 -2.12 3.50 18.52
CA ALA A 176 -1.62 4.88 18.42
C ALA A 176 -2.41 5.87 19.33
N GLY A 177 -3.50 5.44 19.96
CA GLY A 177 -4.34 6.28 20.81
C GLY A 177 -5.52 6.93 20.06
N PRO A 178 -6.08 8.04 20.61
CA PRO A 178 -7.21 8.76 20.00
C PRO A 178 -6.84 9.28 18.61
N PRO A 179 -7.80 9.34 17.66
CA PRO A 179 -7.55 9.82 16.30
C PRO A 179 -7.14 11.30 16.28
N PRO A 180 -6.17 11.69 15.44
CA PRO A 180 -5.81 13.09 15.24
C PRO A 180 -6.95 13.85 14.58
N VAL A 181 -7.00 15.16 14.86
CA VAL A 181 -7.96 16.10 14.26
C VAL A 181 -7.24 16.92 13.20
N LEU A 182 -7.67 16.83 11.97
CA LEU A 182 -7.21 17.65 10.84
C LEU A 182 -8.41 18.42 10.27
N ASP A 183 -8.31 19.74 10.19
CA ASP A 183 -9.34 20.61 9.66
C ASP A 183 -10.74 20.39 10.31
N GLY A 184 -10.74 20.14 11.63
CA GLY A 184 -11.94 19.90 12.43
C GLY A 184 -12.54 18.49 12.30
N ARG A 185 -11.91 17.57 11.56
CA ARG A 185 -12.34 16.19 11.37
C ARG A 185 -11.31 15.20 11.90
N ARG A 186 -11.78 14.05 12.38
CA ARG A 186 -10.92 12.97 12.86
C ARG A 186 -10.71 11.94 11.75
N TYR A 187 -9.46 11.50 11.59
CA TYR A 187 -9.10 10.50 10.60
C TYR A 187 -8.35 9.32 11.24
N LEU A 188 -8.46 8.18 10.60
CA LEU A 188 -7.79 6.93 10.94
C LEU A 188 -7.21 6.29 9.69
N ASP A 189 -6.42 5.23 9.90
CA ASP A 189 -5.86 4.40 8.84
C ASP A 189 -6.93 3.98 7.83
N GLY A 190 -6.66 4.21 6.54
CA GLY A 190 -7.59 3.91 5.46
C GLY A 190 -7.99 2.45 5.40
N GLY A 191 -7.09 1.53 5.80
CA GLY A 191 -7.34 0.11 5.89
C GLY A 191 -8.42 -0.31 6.90
N LEU A 192 -8.93 0.63 7.72
CA LEU A 192 -10.06 0.34 8.61
C LEU A 192 -11.37 0.19 7.84
N LEU A 193 -11.69 1.11 6.95
CA LEU A 193 -12.94 1.09 6.18
C LEU A 193 -12.77 0.47 4.79
N TRP A 194 -11.63 0.71 4.13
CA TRP A 194 -11.22 0.00 2.92
C TRP A 194 -10.00 -0.88 3.21
N PRO A 195 -10.19 -2.19 3.38
CA PRO A 195 -9.12 -3.11 3.77
C PRO A 195 -7.91 -3.14 2.83
N ASP A 196 -8.09 -2.72 1.59
CA ASP A 196 -7.04 -2.59 0.58
C ASP A 196 -7.26 -1.31 -0.25
N PRO A 197 -6.19 -0.60 -0.67
CA PRO A 197 -6.30 0.60 -1.52
C PRO A 197 -6.87 0.31 -2.92
N LEU A 198 -7.02 -0.94 -3.32
CA LEU A 198 -7.74 -1.33 -4.54
C LEU A 198 -9.11 -0.65 -4.64
N TYR A 199 -9.83 -0.57 -3.52
CA TYR A 199 -11.16 0.04 -3.53
C TYR A 199 -11.14 1.51 -3.92
N ALA A 200 -10.07 2.24 -3.62
CA ALA A 200 -9.91 3.62 -4.08
C ALA A 200 -9.73 3.69 -5.61
N ALA A 201 -8.93 2.78 -6.17
CA ALA A 201 -8.75 2.71 -7.63
C ALA A 201 -10.04 2.30 -8.36
N LEU A 202 -10.82 1.39 -7.79
CA LEU A 202 -12.14 1.00 -8.32
C LEU A 202 -13.16 2.16 -8.24
N ASP A 203 -13.18 2.90 -7.12
CA ASP A 203 -14.07 4.04 -6.92
C ASP A 203 -13.78 5.16 -7.94
N GLU A 204 -12.49 5.43 -8.19
CA GLU A 204 -12.04 6.39 -9.21
C GLU A 204 -12.01 5.85 -10.64
N LYS A 205 -12.58 4.66 -10.88
CA LYS A 205 -12.79 4.07 -12.21
C LYS A 205 -11.49 3.82 -12.99
N CYS A 206 -10.44 3.36 -12.32
CA CYS A 206 -9.29 2.80 -13.03
C CYS A 206 -9.73 1.60 -13.88
N THR A 207 -9.28 1.55 -15.12
CA THR A 207 -9.57 0.41 -16.02
C THR A 207 -8.66 -0.77 -15.76
N HIS A 208 -7.44 -0.49 -15.29
CA HIS A 208 -6.41 -1.48 -14.96
C HIS A 208 -5.76 -1.11 -13.64
N VAL A 209 -5.43 -2.12 -12.82
CA VAL A 209 -4.78 -1.91 -11.51
C VAL A 209 -3.70 -2.96 -11.28
N LEU A 210 -2.47 -2.51 -11.03
CA LEU A 210 -1.44 -3.33 -10.43
C LEU A 210 -1.55 -3.21 -8.90
N MET A 211 -1.72 -4.34 -8.21
CA MET A 211 -1.76 -4.38 -6.75
C MET A 211 -0.43 -4.87 -6.18
N LEU A 212 0.16 -4.10 -5.27
CA LEU A 212 1.33 -4.50 -4.49
C LEU A 212 0.90 -4.86 -3.06
N ASN A 213 0.81 -6.15 -2.78
CA ASN A 213 0.47 -6.68 -1.46
C ASN A 213 1.71 -7.14 -0.69
N THR A 214 1.67 -6.96 0.62
CA THR A 214 2.83 -7.15 1.50
C THR A 214 2.88 -8.53 2.16
N ALA A 215 1.75 -9.21 2.28
CA ALA A 215 1.69 -10.54 2.85
C ALA A 215 1.96 -11.60 1.77
N PRO A 216 2.75 -12.65 2.06
CA PRO A 216 2.97 -13.75 1.13
C PRO A 216 1.68 -14.40 0.66
N GLU A 217 1.73 -15.02 -0.52
CA GLU A 217 0.61 -15.80 -1.04
C GLU A 217 0.16 -16.87 -0.05
N GLY A 218 -1.16 -17.06 0.07
CA GLY A 218 -1.75 -17.99 1.03
C GLY A 218 -1.73 -17.55 2.50
N ALA A 219 -1.10 -16.41 2.82
CA ALA A 219 -1.09 -15.90 4.18
C ALA A 219 -2.51 -15.53 4.65
N ARG A 220 -2.89 -16.08 5.81
CA ARG A 220 -4.19 -15.82 6.44
C ARG A 220 -4.14 -14.52 7.25
N ASP A 221 -5.23 -13.78 7.26
CA ASP A 221 -5.40 -12.67 8.21
C ASP A 221 -5.70 -13.26 9.60
N ASN A 222 -4.77 -13.08 10.53
CA ASN A 222 -4.85 -13.65 11.87
C ASN A 222 -5.44 -12.66 12.90
N THR A 223 -6.31 -11.75 12.48
CA THR A 223 -7.03 -10.91 13.45
C THR A 223 -7.90 -11.77 14.34
N SER A 224 -7.53 -11.88 15.62
CA SER A 224 -8.32 -12.70 16.55
C SER A 224 -9.73 -12.11 16.72
N PRO A 225 -10.77 -12.96 16.90
CA PRO A 225 -12.14 -12.49 17.15
C PRO A 225 -12.22 -11.55 18.37
N PHE A 226 -11.39 -11.79 19.39
CA PHE A 226 -11.31 -10.93 20.57
C PHE A 226 -10.81 -9.52 20.21
N MET A 227 -9.75 -9.43 19.40
CA MET A 227 -9.20 -8.13 18.95
C MET A 227 -10.20 -7.40 18.05
N ALA A 228 -10.88 -8.10 17.15
CA ALA A 228 -11.93 -7.52 16.31
C ALA A 228 -13.06 -6.91 17.16
N LYS A 229 -13.51 -7.63 18.21
CA LYS A 229 -14.54 -7.15 19.13
C LYS A 229 -14.06 -5.97 19.98
N ALA A 230 -12.81 -5.98 20.43
CA ALA A 230 -12.22 -4.85 21.16
C ALA A 230 -12.15 -3.60 20.27
N LEU A 231 -11.69 -3.76 19.05
CA LEU A 231 -11.62 -2.67 18.07
C LEU A 231 -13.00 -2.10 17.74
N HIS A 232 -13.99 -2.95 17.49
CA HIS A 232 -15.38 -2.54 17.28
C HIS A 232 -15.89 -1.65 18.44
N ARG A 233 -15.65 -2.06 19.70
CA ARG A 233 -16.06 -1.26 20.86
C ARG A 233 -15.34 0.09 20.92
N VAL A 234 -14.05 0.12 20.66
CA VAL A 234 -13.27 1.37 20.69
C VAL A 234 -13.73 2.32 19.60
N LEU A 235 -13.96 1.83 18.40
CA LEU A 235 -14.45 2.62 17.27
C LEU A 235 -15.83 3.23 17.57
N ASN A 236 -16.75 2.44 18.13
CA ASN A 236 -18.09 2.92 18.52
C ASN A 236 -18.08 3.92 19.67
N ARG A 237 -17.03 3.97 20.52
CA ARG A 237 -16.86 5.04 21.51
C ARG A 237 -16.50 6.39 20.89
N TRP A 238 -15.82 6.37 19.76
CA TRP A 238 -15.46 7.61 19.05
C TRP A 238 -16.61 8.11 18.16
N ARG A 239 -17.29 7.19 17.50
CA ARG A 239 -18.47 7.46 16.68
C ARG A 239 -19.37 6.25 16.65
N THR A 240 -20.62 6.36 17.11
CA THR A 240 -21.62 5.29 17.04
C THR A 240 -21.80 4.85 15.59
N GLY A 241 -21.71 3.54 15.33
CA GLY A 241 -21.79 2.94 13.99
C GLY A 241 -20.44 2.76 13.28
N LEU A 242 -19.35 3.39 13.75
CA LEU A 242 -18.04 3.25 13.11
C LEU A 242 -17.48 1.81 13.21
N GLY A 243 -17.72 1.13 14.33
CA GLY A 243 -17.37 -0.27 14.49
C GLY A 243 -18.13 -1.19 13.56
N ASP A 244 -19.39 -0.88 13.28
CA ASP A 244 -20.23 -1.64 12.34
C ASP A 244 -19.76 -1.42 10.90
N ALA A 245 -19.43 -0.18 10.53
CA ALA A 245 -18.84 0.16 9.24
C ALA A 245 -17.51 -0.60 9.03
N TYR A 246 -16.65 -0.67 10.06
CA TYR A 246 -15.41 -1.46 10.02
C TYR A 246 -15.67 -2.94 9.72
N ILE A 247 -16.65 -3.56 10.39
CA ILE A 247 -16.98 -4.97 10.16
C ILE A 247 -17.61 -5.15 8.78
N GLY A 248 -18.51 -4.23 8.38
CA GLY A 248 -19.19 -4.27 7.09
C GLY A 248 -18.25 -4.29 5.87
N GLY A 249 -17.13 -3.58 5.94
CA GLY A 249 -16.13 -3.58 4.86
C GLY A 249 -15.33 -4.88 4.71
N ARG A 250 -15.31 -5.74 5.75
CA ARG A 250 -14.48 -6.97 5.76
C ARG A 250 -15.06 -8.12 4.93
N GLY A 251 -16.38 -8.24 4.91
CA GLY A 251 -17.07 -9.31 4.16
C GLY A 251 -16.83 -9.23 2.65
N PRO A 252 -17.15 -8.09 2.01
CA PRO A 252 -16.86 -7.87 0.59
C PRO A 252 -15.39 -8.10 0.24
N TRP A 253 -14.45 -7.57 1.05
CA TRP A 253 -13.02 -7.79 0.84
C TRP A 253 -12.62 -9.27 0.89
N ALA A 254 -13.17 -10.03 1.84
CA ALA A 254 -12.87 -11.45 1.95
C ALA A 254 -13.36 -12.25 0.72
N ALA A 255 -14.44 -11.81 0.07
CA ALA A 255 -14.93 -12.37 -1.19
C ALA A 255 -14.01 -12.01 -2.36
N ASP A 256 -13.77 -10.70 -2.57
CA ASP A 256 -12.92 -10.19 -3.66
C ASP A 256 -11.51 -10.80 -3.59
N ARG A 257 -10.93 -10.90 -2.40
CA ARG A 257 -9.59 -11.47 -2.20
C ARG A 257 -9.47 -12.94 -2.61
N LYS A 258 -10.57 -13.71 -2.58
CA LYS A 258 -10.54 -15.11 -3.05
C LYS A 258 -10.45 -15.21 -4.56
N GLU A 259 -10.95 -14.22 -5.27
CA GLU A 259 -10.89 -14.15 -6.74
C GLU A 259 -9.53 -13.63 -7.23
N LEU A 260 -8.80 -12.89 -6.37
CA LEU A 260 -7.51 -12.29 -6.70
C LEU A 260 -6.36 -13.27 -6.41
N GLY A 261 -5.98 -14.08 -7.39
CA GLY A 261 -4.76 -14.90 -7.37
C GLY A 261 -3.48 -14.04 -7.33
N ASN A 262 -2.34 -14.67 -7.09
CA ASN A 262 -1.03 -14.01 -7.20
C ASN A 262 -0.47 -14.18 -8.60
N ALA A 263 0.02 -13.10 -9.20
CA ALA A 263 0.51 -13.04 -10.57
C ALA A 263 -0.53 -13.52 -11.61
N GLU A 264 -1.81 -13.32 -11.33
CA GLU A 264 -2.93 -13.61 -12.20
C GLU A 264 -3.70 -12.34 -12.54
N ASN A 265 -4.09 -12.20 -13.83
CA ASN A 265 -4.94 -11.10 -14.26
C ASN A 265 -6.40 -11.50 -14.14
N VAL A 266 -7.14 -10.77 -13.32
CA VAL A 266 -8.55 -11.03 -13.01
C VAL A 266 -9.36 -9.79 -13.32
N GLU A 267 -10.54 -9.95 -13.89
CA GLU A 267 -11.50 -8.85 -14.01
C GLU A 267 -12.36 -8.77 -12.75
N LEU A 268 -12.25 -7.66 -12.02
CA LEU A 268 -13.05 -7.37 -10.84
C LEU A 268 -13.87 -6.12 -11.06
N ARG A 269 -15.21 -6.25 -11.09
CA ARG A 269 -16.14 -5.11 -11.27
C ARG A 269 -15.85 -4.23 -12.48
N GLY A 270 -15.44 -4.86 -13.60
CA GLY A 270 -15.12 -4.17 -14.86
C GLY A 270 -13.71 -3.57 -14.90
N THR A 271 -12.87 -3.81 -13.91
CA THR A 271 -11.46 -3.41 -13.86
C THR A 271 -10.56 -4.62 -14.01
N GLN A 272 -9.55 -4.54 -14.87
CA GLN A 272 -8.50 -5.55 -14.95
C GLN A 272 -7.56 -5.37 -13.76
N VAL A 273 -7.41 -6.39 -12.93
CA VAL A 273 -6.58 -6.35 -11.71
C VAL A 273 -5.50 -7.42 -11.79
N PHE A 274 -4.27 -7.01 -11.55
CA PHE A 274 -3.13 -7.93 -11.44
C PHE A 274 -2.46 -7.75 -10.08
N ARG A 275 -2.53 -8.80 -9.27
CA ARG A 275 -2.02 -8.76 -7.91
C ARG A 275 -0.63 -9.37 -7.83
N LEU A 276 0.30 -8.66 -7.21
CA LEU A 276 1.63 -9.16 -6.86
C LEU A 276 1.83 -9.15 -5.34
N CYS A 277 2.29 -10.28 -4.82
CA CYS A 277 2.75 -10.42 -3.44
C CYS A 277 3.93 -11.41 -3.41
N PRO A 278 4.74 -11.45 -2.34
CA PRO A 278 5.77 -12.46 -2.20
C PRO A 278 5.20 -13.87 -2.38
N PRO A 279 5.91 -14.79 -3.04
CA PRO A 279 5.42 -16.14 -3.31
C PRO A 279 5.14 -16.91 -2.02
N ALA A 280 4.33 -18.00 -2.16
CA ALA A 280 4.06 -18.91 -1.07
C ALA A 280 5.35 -19.47 -0.48
N GLY A 281 5.42 -19.56 0.85
CA GLY A 281 6.64 -20.00 1.57
C GLY A 281 7.65 -18.90 1.88
N SER A 282 7.49 -17.69 1.33
CA SER A 282 8.31 -16.55 1.75
C SER A 282 8.07 -16.22 3.24
N HIS A 283 9.12 -15.74 3.91
CA HIS A 283 8.99 -15.30 5.29
C HIS A 283 7.96 -14.16 5.40
N ARG A 284 6.98 -14.34 6.29
CA ARG A 284 5.98 -13.33 6.57
C ARG A 284 6.53 -12.32 7.57
N VAL A 285 6.75 -11.09 7.14
CA VAL A 285 7.08 -9.99 8.03
C VAL A 285 5.87 -9.63 8.90
N GLU A 286 6.03 -9.65 10.21
CA GLU A 286 4.96 -9.26 11.12
C GLU A 286 4.81 -7.73 11.19
N ARG A 287 3.56 -7.26 11.38
CA ARG A 287 3.22 -5.82 11.33
C ARG A 287 3.93 -4.96 12.39
N LEU A 288 4.36 -5.57 13.48
CA LEU A 288 5.01 -4.91 14.61
C LEU A 288 6.38 -5.54 14.93
N THR A 289 6.99 -6.25 13.99
CA THR A 289 8.33 -6.81 14.20
C THR A 289 9.36 -5.69 14.40
N VAL A 290 10.32 -5.98 15.26
CA VAL A 290 11.52 -5.14 15.48
C VAL A 290 12.81 -5.93 15.18
N ILE A 291 12.66 -7.05 14.47
CA ILE A 291 13.78 -7.93 14.09
C ILE A 291 14.29 -7.49 12.73
N ARG A 292 15.49 -6.89 12.73
CA ARG A 292 16.12 -6.32 11.52
C ARG A 292 16.25 -7.35 10.40
N GLY A 293 16.61 -8.59 10.71
CA GLY A 293 16.76 -9.68 9.73
C GLY A 293 15.45 -9.95 8.97
N GLU A 294 14.32 -10.06 9.69
CA GLU A 294 12.99 -10.27 9.06
C GLU A 294 12.61 -9.14 8.09
N LEU A 295 12.98 -7.90 8.42
CA LEU A 295 12.72 -6.74 7.57
C LEU A 295 13.57 -6.76 6.30
N LEU A 296 14.85 -7.15 6.42
CA LEU A 296 15.72 -7.31 5.26
C LEU A 296 15.27 -8.45 4.35
N ASP A 297 14.82 -9.57 4.92
CA ASP A 297 14.26 -10.69 4.13
C ASP A 297 12.94 -10.28 3.45
N GLY A 298 12.10 -9.50 4.13
CA GLY A 298 10.90 -8.90 3.52
C GLY A 298 11.21 -7.95 2.38
N ALA A 299 12.25 -7.10 2.52
CA ALA A 299 12.70 -6.22 1.45
C ALA A 299 13.19 -7.02 0.23
N ARG A 300 14.01 -8.05 0.44
CA ARG A 300 14.49 -8.95 -0.63
C ARG A 300 13.33 -9.63 -1.35
N ALA A 301 12.38 -10.19 -0.59
CA ALA A 301 11.22 -10.87 -1.16
C ALA A 301 10.34 -9.90 -1.98
N GLY A 302 10.10 -8.68 -1.49
CA GLY A 302 9.35 -7.66 -2.23
C GLY A 302 10.03 -7.25 -3.52
N TYR A 303 11.32 -6.94 -3.46
CA TYR A 303 12.12 -6.58 -4.63
C TYR A 303 12.14 -7.71 -5.68
N ALA A 304 12.43 -8.93 -5.26
CA ALA A 304 12.46 -10.10 -6.13
C ALA A 304 11.10 -10.38 -6.79
N THR A 305 9.99 -10.12 -6.12
CA THR A 305 8.63 -10.30 -6.68
C THR A 305 8.45 -9.50 -7.96
N ILE A 306 8.81 -8.21 -7.95
CA ILE A 306 8.71 -7.33 -9.12
C ILE A 306 9.73 -7.71 -10.19
N MET A 307 10.98 -7.97 -9.79
CA MET A 307 12.03 -8.36 -10.74
C MET A 307 11.70 -9.67 -11.44
N ASN A 308 11.06 -10.63 -10.78
CA ASN A 308 10.62 -11.87 -11.38
C ASN A 308 9.49 -11.69 -12.39
N GLU A 309 8.58 -10.74 -12.18
CA GLU A 309 7.48 -10.49 -13.12
C GLU A 309 7.91 -9.65 -14.32
N PHE A 310 8.61 -8.54 -14.08
CA PHE A 310 8.88 -7.53 -15.10
C PHE A 310 10.35 -7.45 -15.54
N GLY A 311 11.29 -8.01 -14.76
CA GLY A 311 12.71 -7.96 -15.08
C GLY A 311 13.08 -8.84 -16.28
N GLN A 312 14.17 -8.47 -16.96
CA GLN A 312 14.77 -9.30 -18.00
C GLN A 312 15.43 -10.54 -17.38
N ARG A 313 15.58 -11.60 -18.18
CA ARG A 313 16.14 -12.89 -17.72
C ARG A 313 17.52 -12.75 -17.10
N GLU A 314 18.37 -11.90 -17.66
CA GLU A 314 19.72 -11.62 -17.16
C GLU A 314 19.70 -10.89 -15.82
N THR A 315 18.80 -9.91 -15.66
CA THR A 315 18.59 -9.18 -14.42
C THR A 315 18.09 -10.11 -13.31
N ARG A 316 17.18 -11.04 -13.62
CA ARG A 316 16.69 -12.07 -12.68
C ARG A 316 17.82 -12.94 -12.15
N ALA A 317 18.74 -13.39 -13.03
CA ALA A 317 19.89 -14.21 -12.65
C ALA A 317 20.85 -13.44 -11.72
N TYR A 318 21.10 -12.16 -12.01
CA TYR A 318 21.95 -11.30 -11.17
C TYR A 318 21.39 -11.18 -9.74
N PHE A 319 20.10 -10.90 -9.59
CA PHE A 319 19.48 -10.76 -8.27
C PHE A 319 19.35 -12.07 -7.51
N ALA A 320 19.19 -13.20 -8.18
CA ALA A 320 19.26 -14.50 -7.53
C ALA A 320 20.62 -14.72 -6.84
N VAL A 321 21.71 -14.29 -7.47
CA VAL A 321 23.05 -14.36 -6.89
C VAL A 321 23.26 -13.35 -5.75
N VAL A 322 22.84 -12.08 -5.96
CA VAL A 322 23.04 -11.00 -4.98
C VAL A 322 22.16 -11.18 -3.73
N LEU A 323 20.96 -11.74 -3.88
CA LEU A 323 20.03 -11.99 -2.78
C LEU A 323 20.27 -13.33 -2.06
N GLY A 324 21.21 -14.14 -2.53
CA GLY A 324 21.69 -15.32 -1.82
C GLY A 324 20.72 -16.50 -1.85
N ASN A 325 20.12 -16.76 -3.01
CA ASN A 325 19.42 -18.02 -3.31
C ASN A 325 20.39 -19.03 -3.92
#